data_211d3dbdb2bdd6db624a8273b9019ebe
#
_entry.id   211d3dbdb2bdd6db624a8273b9019ebe
#
_cell.length_a   1.000
_cell.length_b   1.000
_cell.length_c   1.000
_cell.angle_alpha   90.00
_cell.angle_beta   90.00
_cell.angle_gamma   90.00
#
_symmetry.space_group_name_H-M   'P 1'
#
loop_
_entity.id
_entity.type
_entity.pdbx_description
1 polymer ?
#
loop_
_entity_poly.entity_id
_entity_poly.type
_entity_poly.pdbx_seq_one_letter_code
_entity_poly.pdbx_strand_id
1 'polypeptide(L)'
;VSAASSAGSSGPVGGGPAAAAPAAPAAPLGPAPTPSPAAPVAQPGQPVGPAGPGVAAAGTNNQQAAAAAAPIPVSPARAERDAMAAAAKAGLLQRKSAGNTDADIEIARRISAALHAPPSVPLASYQFVWAVGVTSEGQILAANSYGIGYIPEGVKLPGQVTLVSADEAIPPAERGRWVNFPFLALQGWAQFHNKTLRAIIGTPEEVKPYKSSTHVEELAPDDIPADGTMQGRSRLQVIAPEAAARLEEWSDVTLYEALPPRPVQEAPPDPKQAMRLWMGAIQPLMRTTGTSGPVDHLTKLIAYADHMQNVELYKAYTAPHVAAQREAMSDWIYWQHISSICQDATNPVLGGVQA
;
A
#
# COMPACT_ATOMS: atom_id res chain seq x y z
N VAL A 1 -31.94 -67.38 15.09
CA VAL A 1 -31.63 -68.55 14.24
C VAL A 1 -30.50 -68.14 13.34
N SER A 2 -29.33 -68.60 13.74
CA SER A 2 -28.27 -69.32 13.01
C SER A 2 -27.62 -68.51 11.87
N ALA A 3 -26.42 -68.12 12.00
CA ALA A 3 -25.12 -68.84 12.06
C ALA A 3 -24.53 -69.11 10.68
N ALA A 4 -23.28 -68.83 10.61
CA ALA A 4 -22.13 -69.51 10.00
C ALA A 4 -21.55 -68.72 8.79
N SER A 5 -20.33 -68.21 8.90
CA SER A 5 -18.99 -68.87 8.86
C SER A 5 -18.59 -69.32 7.45
N SER A 6 -17.51 -68.80 7.03
CA SER A 6 -16.26 -69.44 6.53
C SER A 6 -15.51 -68.50 5.61
N ALA A 7 -14.33 -68.09 5.90
CA ALA A 7 -13.03 -68.77 5.81
C ALA A 7 -12.47 -68.93 4.40
N GLY A 8 -11.37 -68.18 4.16
CA GLY A 8 -10.16 -68.78 3.60
C GLY A 8 -9.86 -68.40 2.15
N SER A 9 -8.70 -67.78 1.91
CA SER A 9 -7.62 -68.32 1.11
C SER A 9 -6.55 -67.35 0.78
N SER A 10 -5.43 -67.45 1.38
CA SER A 10 -4.03 -67.49 0.90
C SER A 10 -3.71 -66.83 -0.48
N GLY A 11 -2.65 -66.04 -0.44
CA GLY A 11 -1.95 -65.20 -1.37
C GLY A 11 -1.42 -65.86 -2.67
N PRO A 12 -0.64 -65.12 -3.45
CA PRO A 12 0.80 -65.17 -3.28
C PRO A 12 1.60 -63.86 -3.40
N VAL A 13 2.79 -63.95 -2.90
CA VAL A 13 3.96 -63.12 -2.96
C VAL A 13 4.35 -62.69 -4.38
N GLY A 14 4.70 -61.43 -4.58
CA GLY A 14 5.29 -60.94 -5.81
C GLY A 14 5.99 -59.58 -5.65
N GLY A 15 7.30 -59.63 -5.53
CA GLY A 15 8.29 -58.75 -6.08
C GLY A 15 8.15 -57.22 -5.79
N GLY A 16 8.80 -56.69 -4.77
CA GLY A 16 9.07 -55.27 -4.66
C GLY A 16 10.22 -54.82 -5.57
N PRO A 17 10.17 -53.64 -6.18
CA PRO A 17 11.33 -53.03 -6.83
C PRO A 17 12.26 -52.44 -5.79
N ALA A 18 13.55 -52.57 -6.08
CA ALA A 18 14.67 -52.14 -5.25
C ALA A 18 14.65 -50.63 -4.96
N ALA A 19 14.89 -50.30 -3.71
CA ALA A 19 15.13 -48.95 -3.26
C ALA A 19 16.42 -48.39 -3.87
N ALA A 20 16.32 -47.30 -4.60
CA ALA A 20 17.49 -46.52 -5.02
C ALA A 20 18.08 -45.79 -3.80
N ALA A 21 19.39 -45.90 -3.64
CA ALA A 21 20.14 -45.24 -2.59
C ALA A 21 20.07 -43.73 -2.70
N PRO A 22 20.03 -42.95 -1.59
CA PRO A 22 20.07 -41.51 -1.63
C PRO A 22 21.46 -41.02 -2.08
N ALA A 23 21.43 -40.07 -3.03
CA ALA A 23 22.62 -39.36 -3.49
C ALA A 23 23.20 -38.49 -2.36
N ALA A 24 24.51 -38.51 -2.21
CA ALA A 24 25.25 -37.72 -1.26
C ALA A 24 25.03 -36.18 -1.48
N PRO A 25 25.00 -35.38 -0.41
CA PRO A 25 24.88 -33.94 -0.53
C PRO A 25 26.16 -33.34 -1.13
N ALA A 26 25.96 -32.45 -2.13
CA ALA A 26 27.04 -31.66 -2.74
C ALA A 26 27.64 -30.69 -1.73
N ALA A 27 28.98 -30.59 -1.69
CA ALA A 27 29.72 -29.70 -0.85
C ALA A 27 29.37 -28.23 -1.14
N PRO A 28 29.36 -27.33 -0.12
CA PRO A 28 29.08 -25.93 -0.32
C PRO A 28 30.24 -25.24 -1.09
N LEU A 29 29.89 -24.54 -2.16
CA LEU A 29 30.79 -23.65 -2.88
C LEU A 29 31.18 -22.49 -1.95
N GLY A 30 32.48 -22.27 -1.78
CA GLY A 30 33.04 -21.19 -0.97
C GLY A 30 32.63 -19.79 -1.47
N PRO A 31 32.73 -18.78 -0.59
CA PRO A 31 32.32 -17.42 -0.92
C PRO A 31 33.11 -16.80 -2.04
N ALA A 32 32.44 -16.12 -2.95
CA ALA A 32 33.04 -15.37 -4.03
C ALA A 32 33.94 -14.22 -3.48
N PRO A 33 35.03 -13.84 -4.14
CA PRO A 33 35.90 -12.77 -3.68
C PRO A 33 35.20 -11.42 -3.77
N THR A 34 35.27 -10.67 -2.67
CA THR A 34 34.83 -9.27 -2.58
C THR A 34 35.69 -8.39 -3.49
N PRO A 35 35.10 -7.47 -4.27
CA PRO A 35 35.86 -6.49 -5.00
C PRO A 35 36.53 -5.48 -4.04
N SER A 36 37.84 -5.26 -4.23
CA SER A 36 38.62 -4.24 -3.53
C SER A 36 38.07 -2.83 -3.82
N PRO A 37 38.09 -1.92 -2.84
CA PRO A 37 37.72 -0.53 -3.06
C PRO A 37 38.75 0.17 -3.95
N ALA A 38 38.26 0.86 -4.99
CA ALA A 38 39.06 1.69 -5.88
C ALA A 38 39.65 2.90 -5.12
N ALA A 39 40.92 3.18 -5.36
CA ALA A 39 41.63 4.31 -4.82
C ALA A 39 41.08 5.66 -5.30
N PRO A 40 41.15 6.74 -4.51
CA PRO A 40 40.65 8.06 -4.90
C PRO A 40 41.48 8.68 -6.00
N VAL A 41 40.82 9.12 -7.06
CA VAL A 41 41.45 9.86 -8.17
C VAL A 41 41.68 11.30 -7.71
N ALA A 42 42.94 11.76 -7.82
CA ALA A 42 43.35 13.11 -7.51
C ALA A 42 42.69 14.14 -8.44
N GLN A 43 42.22 15.23 -7.86
CA GLN A 43 41.72 16.43 -8.55
C GLN A 43 42.91 17.18 -9.17
N PRO A 44 42.82 17.66 -10.42
CA PRO A 44 43.80 18.58 -10.98
C PRO A 44 43.62 19.99 -10.43
N GLY A 45 44.73 20.62 -10.06
CA GLY A 45 44.78 21.94 -9.46
C GLY A 45 44.38 23.07 -10.37
N GLN A 46 43.93 24.15 -9.74
CA GLN A 46 43.72 25.47 -10.32
C GLN A 46 45.03 26.13 -10.75
N PRO A 47 45.09 26.85 -11.87
CA PRO A 47 46.19 27.75 -12.15
C PRO A 47 45.92 29.15 -11.61
N VAL A 48 46.91 29.66 -10.90
CA VAL A 48 47.01 31.04 -10.40
C VAL A 48 47.53 31.92 -11.53
N GLY A 49 46.87 33.11 -11.74
CA GLY A 49 47.29 34.06 -12.71
C GLY A 49 48.49 34.91 -12.33
N PRO A 50 49.04 35.70 -13.23
CA PRO A 50 49.53 37.01 -12.81
C PRO A 50 49.00 38.19 -13.63
N ALA A 51 49.03 39.33 -12.97
CA ALA A 51 48.61 40.63 -13.41
C ALA A 51 49.60 41.29 -14.39
N GLY A 52 49.07 42.25 -15.17
CA GLY A 52 49.88 43.30 -15.76
C GLY A 52 49.20 44.01 -16.97
N PRO A 53 49.47 45.29 -17.22
CA PRO A 53 48.52 46.24 -17.72
C PRO A 53 48.74 46.66 -19.19
N GLY A 54 47.73 47.26 -19.84
CA GLY A 54 47.94 47.88 -21.15
C GLY A 54 46.68 48.39 -21.84
N VAL A 55 46.49 49.66 -21.66
CA VAL A 55 45.95 50.80 -22.52
C VAL A 55 45.11 50.54 -23.78
N ALA A 56 43.99 51.22 -23.76
CA ALA A 56 43.34 52.12 -24.77
C ALA A 56 42.96 51.60 -26.17
N ALA A 57 41.68 51.71 -26.50
CA ALA A 57 41.16 52.64 -27.52
C ALA A 57 39.64 52.52 -27.72
N ALA A 58 39.03 53.67 -27.73
CA ALA A 58 37.76 54.16 -28.21
C ALA A 58 36.86 53.30 -29.11
N GLY A 59 35.56 53.31 -28.80
CA GLY A 59 34.44 52.91 -29.66
C GLY A 59 33.10 53.28 -29.02
N THR A 60 32.59 54.42 -29.44
CA THR A 60 31.25 54.97 -29.15
C THR A 60 30.14 54.00 -29.48
N ASN A 61 29.24 53.72 -28.58
CA ASN A 61 27.80 53.61 -28.89
C ASN A 61 26.94 53.80 -27.65
N ASN A 62 26.00 54.73 -27.79
CA ASN A 62 24.94 55.11 -26.87
C ASN A 62 24.08 53.91 -26.48
N GLN A 63 24.05 53.60 -25.19
CA GLN A 63 22.88 52.99 -24.56
C GLN A 63 22.76 53.57 -23.14
N GLN A 64 21.58 54.14 -22.89
CA GLN A 64 21.13 54.73 -21.66
C GLN A 64 21.44 53.87 -20.45
N ALA A 65 22.33 54.33 -19.61
CA ALA A 65 22.59 53.78 -18.29
C ALA A 65 21.41 54.10 -17.38
N ALA A 66 20.63 53.09 -17.05
CA ALA A 66 19.76 53.13 -15.87
C ALA A 66 20.67 53.29 -14.66
N ALA A 67 20.57 54.42 -13.99
CA ALA A 67 21.30 54.69 -12.76
C ALA A 67 20.98 53.64 -11.71
N ALA A 68 21.98 52.82 -11.37
CA ALA A 68 21.94 51.97 -10.18
C ALA A 68 21.87 52.90 -8.96
N ALA A 69 20.71 52.91 -8.30
CA ALA A 69 20.53 53.63 -7.06
C ALA A 69 21.46 52.99 -6.01
N ALA A 70 22.36 53.78 -5.47
CA ALA A 70 23.23 53.37 -4.35
C ALA A 70 22.35 52.88 -3.18
N PRO A 71 22.73 51.79 -2.49
CA PRO A 71 21.96 51.32 -1.34
C PRO A 71 21.91 52.41 -0.26
N ILE A 72 20.71 52.86 0.05
CA ILE A 72 20.45 53.79 1.13
C ILE A 72 20.84 53.09 2.43
N PRO A 73 21.72 53.66 3.29
CA PRO A 73 22.05 53.08 4.57
C PRO A 73 20.80 52.99 5.44
N VAL A 74 20.24 51.80 5.63
CA VAL A 74 19.14 51.56 6.56
C VAL A 74 19.65 51.77 7.99
N SER A 75 18.96 52.66 8.72
CA SER A 75 19.32 52.92 10.13
C SER A 75 19.19 51.63 10.96
N PRO A 76 20.07 51.38 11.94
CA PRO A 76 20.02 50.20 12.79
C PRO A 76 18.63 49.91 13.38
N ALA A 77 17.92 50.96 13.79
CA ALA A 77 16.58 50.87 14.34
C ALA A 77 15.50 50.38 13.33
N ARG A 78 15.75 50.51 12.02
CA ARG A 78 14.86 49.97 10.98
C ARG A 78 15.17 48.52 10.72
N ALA A 79 16.45 48.13 10.70
CA ALA A 79 16.86 46.74 10.56
C ALA A 79 16.36 45.86 11.74
N GLU A 80 16.39 46.39 12.98
CA GLU A 80 15.84 45.73 14.14
C GLU A 80 14.32 45.54 14.08
N ARG A 81 13.57 46.56 13.62
CA ARG A 81 12.11 46.45 13.44
C ARG A 81 11.77 45.43 12.35
N ASP A 82 12.47 45.42 11.26
CA ASP A 82 12.24 44.50 10.15
C ASP A 82 12.60 43.06 10.57
N ALA A 83 13.67 42.87 11.38
CA ALA A 83 14.01 41.59 11.97
C ALA A 83 12.97 41.09 13.00
N MET A 84 12.46 41.97 13.86
CA MET A 84 11.35 41.64 14.78
C MET A 84 10.06 41.30 14.04
N ALA A 85 9.71 42.02 12.99
CA ALA A 85 8.54 41.75 12.15
C ALA A 85 8.69 40.42 11.41
N ALA A 86 9.88 40.12 10.90
CA ALA A 86 10.17 38.83 10.25
C ALA A 86 10.10 37.65 11.26
N ALA A 87 10.65 37.82 12.49
CA ALA A 87 10.56 36.83 13.54
C ALA A 87 9.12 36.60 14.03
N ALA A 88 8.33 37.67 14.17
CA ALA A 88 6.91 37.59 14.52
C ALA A 88 6.09 36.85 13.44
N LYS A 89 6.36 37.13 12.16
CA LYS A 89 5.73 36.48 11.02
C LYS A 89 6.13 34.98 10.94
N ALA A 90 7.40 34.66 11.16
CA ALA A 90 7.88 33.30 11.24
C ALA A 90 7.23 32.54 12.42
N GLY A 91 7.11 33.16 13.60
CA GLY A 91 6.42 32.59 14.77
C GLY A 91 4.92 32.35 14.54
N LEU A 92 4.23 33.26 13.81
CA LEU A 92 2.84 33.08 13.42
C LEU A 92 2.65 31.95 12.40
N LEU A 93 3.56 31.83 11.43
CA LEU A 93 3.56 30.71 10.46
C LEU A 93 3.82 29.38 11.17
N GLN A 94 4.74 29.36 12.13
CA GLN A 94 5.07 28.17 12.89
C GLN A 94 3.93 27.75 13.84
N ARG A 95 3.21 28.70 14.46
CA ARG A 95 1.99 28.41 15.26
C ARG A 95 0.84 27.91 14.37
N LYS A 96 0.66 28.49 13.18
CA LYS A 96 -0.36 28.05 12.22
C LYS A 96 -0.03 26.64 11.69
N SER A 97 1.24 26.35 11.45
CA SER A 97 1.72 25.03 11.07
C SER A 97 1.53 24.01 12.21
N ALA A 98 1.87 24.36 13.45
CA ALA A 98 1.68 23.49 14.62
C ALA A 98 0.19 23.18 14.90
N GLY A 99 -0.68 24.21 14.82
CA GLY A 99 -2.13 23.99 14.98
C GLY A 99 -2.76 23.14 13.86
N ASN A 100 -2.23 23.22 12.64
CA ASN A 100 -2.69 22.37 11.55
C ASN A 100 -2.19 20.92 11.71
N THR A 101 -0.97 20.75 12.25
CA THR A 101 -0.38 19.43 12.49
C THR A 101 -1.13 18.64 13.55
N ASP A 102 -1.62 19.26 14.62
CA ASP A 102 -2.41 18.60 15.64
C ASP A 102 -3.81 18.21 15.10
N ALA A 103 -4.39 19.05 14.25
CA ALA A 103 -5.65 18.74 13.56
C ALA A 103 -5.55 17.50 12.66
N ASP A 104 -4.44 17.33 11.93
CA ASP A 104 -4.22 16.17 11.05
C ASP A 104 -4.10 14.88 11.87
N ILE A 105 -3.41 14.91 13.00
CA ILE A 105 -3.32 13.76 13.93
C ILE A 105 -4.71 13.42 14.48
N GLU A 106 -5.48 14.41 14.89
CA GLU A 106 -6.82 14.19 15.44
C GLU A 106 -7.77 13.59 14.38
N ILE A 107 -7.69 14.05 13.13
CA ILE A 107 -8.45 13.45 12.01
C ILE A 107 -7.99 12.00 11.79
N ALA A 108 -6.69 11.76 11.73
CA ALA A 108 -6.13 10.43 11.53
C ALA A 108 -6.48 9.48 12.69
N ARG A 109 -6.51 9.98 13.94
CA ARG A 109 -6.96 9.23 15.12
C ARG A 109 -8.42 8.78 14.99
N ARG A 110 -9.32 9.67 14.56
CA ARG A 110 -10.73 9.32 14.33
C ARG A 110 -10.90 8.32 13.20
N ILE A 111 -10.13 8.46 12.11
CA ILE A 111 -10.12 7.49 11.01
C ILE A 111 -9.60 6.13 11.49
N SER A 112 -8.50 6.11 12.25
CA SER A 112 -7.95 4.88 12.82
C SER A 112 -8.95 4.20 13.76
N ALA A 113 -9.60 4.96 14.63
CA ALA A 113 -10.65 4.45 15.52
C ALA A 113 -11.81 3.81 14.75
N ALA A 114 -12.29 4.45 13.68
CA ALA A 114 -13.35 3.91 12.83
C ALA A 114 -12.91 2.64 12.07
N LEU A 115 -11.65 2.57 11.62
CA LEU A 115 -11.10 1.39 10.96
C LEU A 115 -10.91 0.20 11.92
N HIS A 116 -10.74 0.44 13.22
CA HIS A 116 -10.66 -0.61 14.24
C HIS A 116 -12.05 -1.03 14.78
N ALA A 117 -13.11 -0.33 14.37
CA ALA A 117 -14.47 -0.69 14.76
C ALA A 117 -14.93 -2.01 14.10
N PRO A 118 -15.81 -2.79 14.75
CA PRO A 118 -16.28 -4.08 14.26
C PRO A 118 -16.76 -4.13 12.79
N PRO A 119 -17.51 -3.14 12.27
CA PRO A 119 -17.93 -3.14 10.86
C PRO A 119 -16.77 -3.04 9.86
N SER A 120 -15.64 -2.45 10.28
CA SER A 120 -14.45 -2.28 9.42
C SER A 120 -13.47 -3.44 9.50
N VAL A 121 -13.74 -4.41 10.38
CA VAL A 121 -12.94 -5.62 10.56
C VAL A 121 -13.76 -6.82 10.07
N PRO A 122 -13.28 -7.61 9.11
CA PRO A 122 -14.02 -8.76 8.60
C PRO A 122 -14.38 -9.76 9.71
N LEU A 123 -15.62 -10.26 9.74
CA LEU A 123 -16.09 -11.20 10.76
C LEU A 123 -15.25 -12.49 10.87
N ALA A 124 -14.69 -12.94 9.75
CA ALA A 124 -13.79 -14.11 9.68
C ALA A 124 -12.32 -13.69 9.65
N SER A 125 -11.97 -12.53 10.24
CA SER A 125 -10.60 -12.04 10.26
C SER A 125 -9.80 -12.75 11.35
N TYR A 126 -8.65 -13.27 10.94
CA TYR A 126 -7.61 -13.71 11.86
C TYR A 126 -6.45 -12.72 11.79
N GLN A 127 -6.14 -12.09 12.92
CA GLN A 127 -5.06 -11.09 13.00
C GLN A 127 -5.17 -9.97 11.93
N PHE A 128 -6.40 -9.59 11.56
CA PHE A 128 -6.59 -8.44 10.69
C PHE A 128 -6.29 -7.16 11.47
N VAL A 129 -5.38 -6.37 10.95
CA VAL A 129 -4.91 -5.14 11.59
C VAL A 129 -4.95 -4.01 10.57
N TRP A 130 -5.48 -2.86 10.98
CA TRP A 130 -5.29 -1.59 10.30
C TRP A 130 -4.14 -0.82 10.93
N ALA A 131 -3.33 -0.16 10.11
CA ALA A 131 -2.34 0.83 10.54
C ALA A 131 -2.66 2.16 9.88
N VAL A 132 -2.62 3.23 10.63
CA VAL A 132 -2.78 4.60 10.14
C VAL A 132 -1.53 5.40 10.47
N GLY A 133 -1.09 6.24 9.53
CA GLY A 133 0.06 7.12 9.72
C GLY A 133 -0.22 8.52 9.22
N VAL A 134 0.53 9.48 9.73
CA VAL A 134 0.51 10.87 9.29
C VAL A 134 1.91 11.30 8.91
N THR A 135 2.08 11.87 7.72
CA THR A 135 3.35 12.42 7.29
C THR A 135 3.59 13.82 7.90
N SER A 136 4.83 14.30 7.83
CA SER A 136 5.18 15.68 8.24
C SER A 136 4.41 16.75 7.46
N GLU A 137 3.87 16.40 6.30
CA GLU A 137 3.10 17.28 5.43
C GLU A 137 1.58 17.20 5.68
N GLY A 138 1.15 16.39 6.66
CA GLY A 138 -0.27 16.20 7.02
C GLY A 138 -1.01 15.19 6.16
N GLN A 139 -0.31 14.42 5.29
CA GLN A 139 -0.94 13.37 4.50
C GLN A 139 -1.29 12.17 5.39
N ILE A 140 -2.52 11.70 5.30
CA ILE A 140 -3.01 10.55 6.08
C ILE A 140 -2.87 9.27 5.24
N LEU A 141 -2.16 8.31 5.77
CA LEU A 141 -1.88 7.01 5.17
C LEU A 141 -2.64 5.92 5.90
N ALA A 142 -3.11 4.92 5.18
CA ALA A 142 -3.68 3.70 5.74
C ALA A 142 -3.08 2.46 5.09
N ALA A 143 -2.93 1.39 5.87
CA ALA A 143 -2.55 0.07 5.41
C ALA A 143 -3.29 -0.99 6.22
N ASN A 144 -3.44 -2.19 5.68
CA ASN A 144 -3.91 -3.34 6.45
C ASN A 144 -3.05 -4.58 6.22
N SER A 145 -3.26 -5.60 7.04
CA SER A 145 -2.44 -6.82 7.06
C SER A 145 -2.80 -7.84 5.97
N TYR A 146 -3.86 -7.64 5.18
CA TYR A 146 -4.35 -8.64 4.22
C TYR A 146 -3.95 -8.41 2.78
N GLY A 147 -3.13 -7.40 2.50
CA GLY A 147 -2.44 -7.35 1.23
C GLY A 147 -2.76 -6.19 0.34
N ILE A 148 -2.37 -6.37 -0.93
CA ILE A 148 -2.33 -5.30 -1.92
C ILE A 148 -3.76 -4.88 -2.30
N GLY A 149 -4.10 -3.62 -2.00
CA GLY A 149 -5.39 -3.05 -2.41
C GLY A 149 -6.62 -3.64 -1.71
N TYR A 150 -6.45 -4.61 -0.79
CA TYR A 150 -7.59 -5.22 -0.11
C TYR A 150 -8.28 -4.22 0.81
N ILE A 151 -9.59 -4.09 0.65
CA ILE A 151 -10.48 -3.30 1.51
C ILE A 151 -11.70 -4.17 1.83
N PRO A 152 -12.05 -4.38 3.11
CA PRO A 152 -13.25 -5.11 3.49
C PRO A 152 -14.52 -4.53 2.85
N GLU A 153 -15.50 -5.38 2.61
CA GLU A 153 -16.81 -4.96 2.08
C GLU A 153 -17.47 -3.95 3.03
N GLY A 154 -18.10 -2.92 2.47
CA GLY A 154 -18.75 -1.85 3.24
C GLY A 154 -17.81 -0.78 3.78
N VAL A 155 -16.50 -1.01 3.83
CA VAL A 155 -15.54 0.01 4.28
C VAL A 155 -15.38 1.09 3.21
N LYS A 156 -15.57 2.35 3.63
CA LYS A 156 -15.30 3.54 2.82
C LYS A 156 -14.13 4.31 3.40
N LEU A 157 -13.23 4.77 2.54
CA LEU A 157 -12.09 5.57 2.99
C LEU A 157 -12.31 7.05 2.64
N PRO A 158 -12.21 7.97 3.61
CA PRO A 158 -12.28 9.41 3.35
C PRO A 158 -11.33 9.84 2.23
N GLY A 159 -11.71 10.89 1.49
CA GLY A 159 -10.97 11.34 0.31
C GLY A 159 -9.50 11.68 0.56
N GLN A 160 -9.18 12.17 1.77
CA GLN A 160 -7.82 12.52 2.19
C GLN A 160 -6.93 11.32 2.60
N VAL A 161 -7.48 10.11 2.68
CA VAL A 161 -6.72 8.91 3.06
C VAL A 161 -6.09 8.27 1.84
N THR A 162 -4.79 8.01 1.88
CA THR A 162 -4.07 7.22 0.88
C THR A 162 -3.92 5.78 1.39
N LEU A 163 -4.47 4.80 0.68
CA LEU A 163 -4.20 3.39 0.94
C LEU A 163 -2.84 3.04 0.32
N VAL A 164 -1.82 2.85 1.15
CA VAL A 164 -0.43 2.71 0.67
C VAL A 164 -0.21 1.48 -0.21
N SER A 165 -0.97 0.41 0.03
CA SER A 165 -0.89 -0.81 -0.78
C SER A 165 -1.57 -0.68 -2.16
N ALA A 166 -2.35 0.39 -2.41
CA ALA A 166 -2.96 0.70 -3.69
C ALA A 166 -2.15 1.70 -4.52
N ASP A 167 -1.03 2.21 -4.01
CA ASP A 167 -0.21 3.19 -4.72
C ASP A 167 0.52 2.55 -5.91
N GLU A 168 0.09 2.87 -7.12
CA GLU A 168 0.61 2.31 -8.37
C GLU A 168 2.05 2.76 -8.70
N ALA A 169 2.52 3.85 -8.09
CA ALA A 169 3.91 4.28 -8.24
C ALA A 169 4.90 3.25 -7.67
N ILE A 170 4.44 2.44 -6.70
CA ILE A 170 5.25 1.42 -6.05
C ILE A 170 5.05 0.08 -6.77
N PRO A 171 6.12 -0.59 -7.21
CA PRO A 171 6.01 -1.88 -7.91
C PRO A 171 5.19 -2.91 -7.11
N PRO A 172 4.31 -3.70 -7.76
CA PRO A 172 3.47 -4.69 -7.08
C PRO A 172 4.25 -5.68 -6.22
N ALA A 173 5.42 -6.13 -6.67
CA ALA A 173 6.30 -7.02 -5.92
C ALA A 173 6.81 -6.38 -4.60
N GLU A 174 7.06 -5.08 -4.59
CA GLU A 174 7.43 -4.33 -3.38
C GLU A 174 6.25 -4.24 -2.43
N ARG A 175 5.08 -3.83 -2.92
CA ARG A 175 3.84 -3.79 -2.13
C ARG A 175 3.48 -5.17 -1.56
N GLY A 176 3.72 -6.25 -2.30
CA GLY A 176 3.51 -7.62 -1.86
C GLY A 176 4.35 -8.04 -0.66
N ARG A 177 5.53 -7.44 -0.46
CA ARG A 177 6.39 -7.70 0.71
C ARG A 177 5.82 -7.16 2.01
N TRP A 178 4.92 -6.19 1.94
CA TRP A 178 4.30 -5.54 3.10
C TRP A 178 3.09 -6.28 3.65
N VAL A 179 2.61 -7.30 2.93
CA VAL A 179 1.51 -8.16 3.41
C VAL A 179 1.85 -8.69 4.79
N ASN A 180 0.90 -8.64 5.70
CA ASN A 180 1.02 -8.98 7.12
C ASN A 180 1.80 -7.95 7.99
N PHE A 181 2.35 -6.90 7.38
CA PHE A 181 3.16 -5.89 8.08
C PHE A 181 2.69 -4.45 7.78
N PRO A 182 1.46 -4.07 8.19
CA PRO A 182 0.86 -2.78 7.78
C PRO A 182 1.66 -1.56 8.27
N PHE A 183 2.29 -1.62 9.44
CA PHE A 183 3.16 -0.53 9.91
C PHE A 183 4.44 -0.41 9.10
N LEU A 184 5.00 -1.55 8.63
CA LEU A 184 6.13 -1.55 7.71
C LEU A 184 5.73 -0.98 6.35
N ALA A 185 4.50 -1.23 5.91
CA ALA A 185 3.96 -0.65 4.67
C ALA A 185 3.93 0.89 4.73
N LEU A 186 3.51 1.47 5.87
CA LEU A 186 3.55 2.93 6.08
C LEU A 186 4.99 3.47 5.97
N GLN A 187 5.95 2.80 6.61
CA GLN A 187 7.36 3.20 6.57
C GLN A 187 7.94 3.05 5.16
N GLY A 188 7.68 1.94 4.48
CA GLY A 188 8.14 1.69 3.12
C GLY A 188 7.58 2.70 2.13
N TRP A 189 6.29 3.04 2.23
CA TRP A 189 5.67 4.07 1.43
C TRP A 189 6.32 5.45 1.65
N ALA A 190 6.50 5.83 2.91
CA ALA A 190 7.13 7.10 3.26
C ALA A 190 8.57 7.18 2.72
N GLN A 191 9.34 6.10 2.84
CA GLN A 191 10.70 6.01 2.31
C GLN A 191 10.71 6.12 0.78
N PHE A 192 9.81 5.43 0.08
CA PHE A 192 9.73 5.45 -1.37
C PHE A 192 9.45 6.87 -1.91
N HIS A 193 8.55 7.60 -1.23
CA HIS A 193 8.18 8.97 -1.60
C HIS A 193 9.06 10.06 -0.97
N ASN A 194 10.17 9.69 -0.32
CA ASN A 194 11.03 10.63 0.42
C ASN A 194 10.24 11.51 1.43
N LYS A 195 9.25 10.90 2.10
CA LYS A 195 8.44 11.53 3.12
C LYS A 195 8.86 11.07 4.52
N THR A 196 8.56 11.87 5.52
CA THR A 196 8.79 11.50 6.93
C THR A 196 7.45 11.19 7.59
N LEU A 197 7.35 10.05 8.25
CA LEU A 197 6.23 9.76 9.13
C LEU A 197 6.39 10.57 10.42
N ARG A 198 5.39 11.40 10.70
CA ARG A 198 5.33 12.19 11.93
C ARG A 198 4.71 11.41 13.06
N ALA A 199 3.66 10.64 12.79
CA ALA A 199 2.99 9.80 13.77
C ALA A 199 2.47 8.50 13.12
N ILE A 200 2.37 7.45 13.92
CA ILE A 200 1.61 6.23 13.63
C ILE A 200 0.56 6.03 14.71
N ILE A 201 -0.60 5.52 14.31
CA ILE A 201 -1.78 5.41 15.16
C ILE A 201 -2.29 3.97 15.13
N GLY A 202 -2.57 3.39 16.28
CA GLY A 202 -3.08 2.04 16.44
C GLY A 202 -3.32 1.69 17.90
N THR A 203 -3.71 0.47 18.18
CA THR A 203 -3.87 0.00 19.57
C THR A 203 -2.52 -0.12 20.28
N PRO A 204 -2.46 -0.07 21.62
CA PRO A 204 -1.19 -0.14 22.37
C PRO A 204 -0.33 -1.36 22.02
N GLU A 205 -0.94 -2.50 21.76
CA GLU A 205 -0.27 -3.75 21.40
C GLU A 205 0.37 -3.67 20.02
N GLU A 206 -0.33 -3.09 19.05
CA GLU A 206 0.11 -2.97 17.66
C GLU A 206 1.28 -2.00 17.50
N VAL A 207 1.21 -0.86 18.20
CA VAL A 207 2.20 0.21 18.03
C VAL A 207 3.40 0.10 18.97
N LYS A 208 3.34 -0.78 19.97
CA LYS A 208 4.42 -0.99 20.95
C LYS A 208 5.81 -1.18 20.35
N PRO A 209 5.98 -1.95 19.25
CA PRO A 209 7.30 -2.16 18.63
C PRO A 209 7.90 -0.89 18.03
N TYR A 210 7.09 0.13 17.75
CA TYR A 210 7.48 1.33 16.99
C TYR A 210 7.74 2.55 17.85
N LYS A 211 7.47 2.50 19.17
CA LYS A 211 7.63 3.61 20.13
C LYS A 211 9.03 4.22 20.17
N SER A 212 10.06 3.45 19.83
CA SER A 212 11.45 3.93 19.85
C SER A 212 11.87 4.64 18.56
N SER A 213 11.13 4.48 17.47
CA SER A 213 11.52 4.96 16.14
C SER A 213 10.62 6.06 15.58
N THR A 214 9.38 6.15 16.04
CA THR A 214 8.38 7.10 15.51
C THR A 214 7.46 7.53 16.65
N HIS A 215 6.95 8.75 16.57
CA HIS A 215 5.88 9.18 17.49
C HIS A 215 4.66 8.29 17.33
N VAL A 216 4.11 7.83 18.43
CA VAL A 216 3.01 6.87 18.49
C VAL A 216 1.82 7.49 19.20
N GLU A 217 0.66 7.44 18.53
CA GLU A 217 -0.64 7.78 19.11
C GLU A 217 -1.41 6.48 19.40
N GLU A 218 -1.66 6.22 20.66
CA GLU A 218 -2.37 5.01 21.09
C GLU A 218 -3.88 5.24 21.10
N LEU A 219 -4.63 4.28 20.53
CA LEU A 219 -6.08 4.22 20.62
C LEU A 219 -6.46 3.48 21.91
N ALA A 220 -7.13 4.17 22.83
CA ALA A 220 -7.77 3.48 23.94
C ALA A 220 -9.00 2.69 23.44
N PRO A 221 -9.40 1.61 24.13
CA PRO A 221 -10.61 0.87 23.78
C PRO A 221 -11.87 1.74 23.67
N ASP A 222 -11.96 2.79 24.51
CA ASP A 222 -13.08 3.74 24.51
C ASP A 222 -13.06 4.72 23.32
N ASP A 223 -11.95 4.84 22.60
CA ASP A 223 -11.84 5.63 21.38
C ASP A 223 -12.49 4.92 20.18
N ILE A 224 -12.61 3.58 20.25
CA ILE A 224 -13.11 2.76 19.14
C ILE A 224 -14.64 2.76 19.18
N PRO A 225 -15.32 3.33 18.16
CA PRO A 225 -16.77 3.38 18.14
C PRO A 225 -17.37 1.98 17.90
N ALA A 226 -18.60 1.77 18.34
CA ALA A 226 -19.34 0.54 18.03
C ALA A 226 -19.70 0.43 16.54
N ASP A 227 -19.84 1.58 15.86
CA ASP A 227 -20.05 1.70 14.43
C ASP A 227 -18.93 2.52 13.81
N GLY A 228 -18.12 1.87 12.95
CA GLY A 228 -17.00 2.47 12.22
C GLY A 228 -17.35 3.00 10.84
N THR A 229 -18.65 3.18 10.54
CA THR A 229 -19.08 3.67 9.23
C THR A 229 -18.52 5.06 8.95
N MET A 230 -17.79 5.19 7.86
CA MET A 230 -17.22 6.44 7.37
C MET A 230 -17.84 6.86 6.05
N GLN A 231 -17.93 8.18 5.82
CA GLN A 231 -18.20 8.70 4.50
C GLN A 231 -16.91 8.78 3.68
N GLY A 232 -16.98 8.37 2.41
CA GLY A 232 -15.79 8.38 1.58
C GLY A 232 -15.93 7.53 0.31
N ARG A 233 -14.78 7.22 -0.27
CA ARG A 233 -14.63 6.44 -1.49
C ARG A 233 -14.90 4.96 -1.23
N SER A 234 -15.63 4.33 -2.13
CA SER A 234 -15.78 2.87 -2.18
C SER A 234 -14.43 2.18 -2.45
N ARG A 235 -14.36 0.87 -2.23
CA ARG A 235 -13.16 0.07 -2.48
C ARG A 235 -12.67 0.19 -3.93
N LEU A 236 -13.55 0.22 -4.93
CA LEU A 236 -13.17 0.44 -6.33
C LEU A 236 -12.63 1.84 -6.57
N GLN A 237 -13.29 2.88 -6.01
CA GLN A 237 -12.82 4.26 -6.12
C GLN A 237 -11.45 4.50 -5.48
N VAL A 238 -11.04 3.65 -4.53
CA VAL A 238 -9.71 3.73 -3.90
C VAL A 238 -8.64 3.08 -4.77
N ILE A 239 -8.90 1.87 -5.31
CA ILE A 239 -7.85 1.09 -6.00
C ILE A 239 -7.83 1.31 -7.51
N ALA A 240 -8.93 1.72 -8.12
CA ALA A 240 -9.05 1.95 -9.55
C ALA A 240 -10.02 3.13 -9.83
N PRO A 241 -9.62 4.37 -9.48
CA PRO A 241 -10.50 5.54 -9.56
C PRO A 241 -11.02 5.81 -10.98
N GLU A 242 -10.20 5.55 -12.01
CA GLU A 242 -10.63 5.71 -13.40
C GLU A 242 -11.69 4.69 -13.82
N ALA A 243 -11.57 3.45 -13.34
CA ALA A 243 -12.58 2.42 -13.61
C ALA A 243 -13.89 2.74 -12.89
N ALA A 244 -13.80 3.25 -11.66
CA ALA A 244 -14.96 3.70 -10.90
C ALA A 244 -15.67 4.88 -11.60
N ALA A 245 -14.91 5.89 -12.05
CA ALA A 245 -15.46 7.04 -12.76
C ALA A 245 -16.17 6.61 -14.05
N ARG A 246 -15.56 5.74 -14.85
CA ARG A 246 -16.21 5.19 -16.05
C ARG A 246 -17.50 4.44 -15.74
N LEU A 247 -17.52 3.64 -14.67
CA LEU A 247 -18.72 2.93 -14.25
C LEU A 247 -19.86 3.89 -13.83
N GLU A 248 -19.53 5.02 -13.21
CA GLU A 248 -20.50 6.05 -12.83
C GLU A 248 -21.12 6.75 -14.06
N GLU A 249 -20.34 6.94 -15.14
CA GLU A 249 -20.79 7.55 -16.38
C GLU A 249 -21.69 6.64 -17.23
N TRP A 250 -21.69 5.32 -16.99
CA TRP A 250 -22.49 4.38 -17.76
C TRP A 250 -23.98 4.59 -17.55
N SER A 251 -24.72 4.68 -18.64
CA SER A 251 -26.18 4.59 -18.62
C SER A 251 -26.62 3.19 -18.19
N ASP A 252 -27.88 3.03 -17.83
CA ASP A 252 -28.44 1.72 -17.46
C ASP A 252 -28.36 0.72 -18.63
N VAL A 253 -28.50 1.20 -19.87
CA VAL A 253 -28.34 0.37 -21.08
C VAL A 253 -26.88 -0.06 -21.24
N THR A 254 -25.95 0.89 -21.12
CA THR A 254 -24.51 0.61 -21.22
C THR A 254 -24.05 -0.35 -20.12
N LEU A 255 -24.57 -0.18 -18.90
CA LEU A 255 -24.28 -1.07 -17.78
C LEU A 255 -24.70 -2.52 -18.09
N TYR A 256 -25.89 -2.70 -18.68
CA TYR A 256 -26.38 -4.02 -19.06
C TYR A 256 -25.57 -4.65 -20.19
N GLU A 257 -25.23 -3.86 -21.22
CA GLU A 257 -24.44 -4.31 -22.36
C GLU A 257 -22.97 -4.64 -22.01
N ALA A 258 -22.43 -3.97 -20.97
CA ALA A 258 -21.07 -4.18 -20.50
C ALA A 258 -20.93 -5.41 -19.57
N LEU A 259 -22.03 -6.05 -19.19
CA LEU A 259 -21.95 -7.28 -18.39
C LEU A 259 -21.14 -8.35 -19.14
N PRO A 260 -20.16 -8.99 -18.47
CA PRO A 260 -19.51 -10.17 -19.02
C PRO A 260 -20.54 -11.27 -19.35
N PRO A 261 -20.23 -12.22 -20.24
CA PRO A 261 -21.16 -13.31 -20.54
C PRO A 261 -21.64 -14.02 -19.29
N ARG A 262 -22.94 -14.31 -19.25
CA ARG A 262 -23.57 -14.98 -18.09
C ARG A 262 -22.83 -16.29 -17.78
N PRO A 263 -22.49 -16.54 -16.50
CA PRO A 263 -21.94 -17.83 -16.11
C PRO A 263 -22.85 -18.98 -16.54
N VAL A 264 -22.24 -20.07 -17.01
CA VAL A 264 -22.97 -21.28 -17.44
C VAL A 264 -23.78 -21.89 -16.28
N GLN A 265 -23.35 -21.64 -15.04
CA GLN A 265 -24.06 -22.13 -13.86
C GLN A 265 -25.27 -21.23 -13.55
N GLU A 266 -26.46 -21.80 -13.61
CA GLU A 266 -27.70 -21.13 -13.22
C GLU A 266 -27.88 -20.98 -11.70
N ALA A 267 -27.18 -21.81 -10.93
CA ALA A 267 -27.24 -21.77 -9.47
C ALA A 267 -26.30 -20.71 -8.89
N PRO A 268 -26.64 -20.08 -7.74
CA PRO A 268 -25.75 -19.15 -7.08
C PRO A 268 -24.45 -19.85 -6.66
N PRO A 269 -23.29 -19.15 -6.73
CA PRO A 269 -22.02 -19.68 -6.24
C PRO A 269 -22.12 -20.11 -4.77
N ASP A 270 -21.47 -21.24 -4.44
CA ASP A 270 -21.55 -21.82 -3.09
C ASP A 270 -20.86 -20.91 -2.04
N PRO A 271 -21.60 -20.37 -1.06
CA PRO A 271 -21.02 -19.54 0.01
C PRO A 271 -19.96 -20.29 0.85
N LYS A 272 -20.08 -21.62 0.96
CA LYS A 272 -19.10 -22.43 1.66
C LYS A 272 -17.76 -22.47 0.90
N GLN A 273 -17.80 -22.38 -0.41
CA GLN A 273 -16.59 -22.27 -1.23
C GLN A 273 -15.89 -20.93 -1.00
N ALA A 274 -16.62 -19.82 -0.98
CA ALA A 274 -16.06 -18.51 -0.64
C ALA A 274 -15.33 -18.56 0.71
N MET A 275 -15.99 -19.11 1.74
CA MET A 275 -15.38 -19.23 3.08
C MET A 275 -14.14 -20.13 3.06
N ARG A 276 -14.15 -21.26 2.36
CA ARG A 276 -12.97 -22.16 2.25
C ARG A 276 -11.79 -21.47 1.57
N LEU A 277 -12.04 -20.75 0.46
CA LEU A 277 -11.00 -20.01 -0.26
C LEU A 277 -10.45 -18.86 0.60
N TRP A 278 -11.32 -18.14 1.29
CA TRP A 278 -10.92 -17.09 2.22
C TRP A 278 -10.03 -17.62 3.35
N MET A 279 -10.48 -18.66 4.05
CA MET A 279 -9.67 -19.29 5.09
C MET A 279 -8.35 -19.84 4.54
N GLY A 280 -8.35 -20.37 3.31
CA GLY A 280 -7.14 -20.76 2.61
C GLY A 280 -6.19 -19.59 2.35
N ALA A 281 -6.71 -18.42 1.99
CA ALA A 281 -5.91 -17.24 1.73
C ALA A 281 -5.26 -16.67 2.99
N ILE A 282 -5.97 -16.63 4.13
CA ILE A 282 -5.41 -16.09 5.38
C ILE A 282 -4.49 -17.09 6.12
N GLN A 283 -4.64 -18.39 5.90
CA GLN A 283 -3.84 -19.42 6.58
C GLN A 283 -2.31 -19.21 6.50
N PRO A 284 -1.72 -18.80 5.35
CA PRO A 284 -0.28 -18.53 5.27
C PRO A 284 0.18 -17.40 6.20
N LEU A 285 -0.67 -16.41 6.46
CA LEU A 285 -0.36 -15.28 7.34
C LEU A 285 -0.32 -15.68 8.82
N MET A 286 -0.95 -16.81 9.18
CA MET A 286 -0.96 -17.35 10.53
C MET A 286 0.33 -18.10 10.89
N ARG A 287 1.17 -18.41 9.89
CA ARG A 287 2.42 -19.13 10.11
C ARG A 287 3.51 -18.15 10.53
N THR A 288 4.06 -18.33 11.72
CA THR A 288 5.10 -17.46 12.29
C THR A 288 6.49 -17.71 11.71
N THR A 289 6.67 -18.75 10.91
CA THR A 289 7.97 -19.16 10.38
C THR A 289 7.91 -19.33 8.86
N GLY A 290 8.75 -18.58 8.14
CA GLY A 290 8.98 -18.71 6.70
C GLY A 290 8.74 -17.43 5.91
N THR A 291 9.58 -17.20 4.90
CA THR A 291 9.50 -16.05 3.98
C THR A 291 8.46 -16.23 2.88
N SER A 292 7.88 -17.41 2.73
CA SER A 292 6.90 -17.76 1.70
C SER A 292 5.46 -17.32 2.04
N GLY A 293 5.18 -16.97 3.29
CA GLY A 293 3.83 -16.63 3.75
C GLY A 293 3.11 -15.55 2.92
N PRO A 294 3.74 -14.39 2.63
CA PRO A 294 3.13 -13.35 1.80
C PRO A 294 2.83 -13.82 0.37
N VAL A 295 3.74 -14.53 -0.29
CA VAL A 295 3.55 -15.04 -1.66
C VAL A 295 2.47 -16.10 -1.71
N ASP A 296 2.46 -17.04 -0.75
CA ASP A 296 1.43 -18.07 -0.62
C ASP A 296 0.05 -17.45 -0.37
N HIS A 297 0.00 -16.39 0.46
CA HIS A 297 -1.22 -15.64 0.70
C HIS A 297 -1.74 -15.01 -0.59
N LEU A 298 -0.91 -14.24 -1.30
CA LEU A 298 -1.31 -13.57 -2.54
C LEU A 298 -1.77 -14.57 -3.60
N THR A 299 -1.07 -15.69 -3.74
CA THR A 299 -1.47 -16.77 -4.68
C THR A 299 -2.86 -17.33 -4.36
N LYS A 300 -3.17 -17.52 -3.08
CA LYS A 300 -4.49 -18.01 -2.64
C LYS A 300 -5.55 -16.92 -2.68
N LEU A 301 -5.16 -15.66 -2.49
CA LEU A 301 -6.05 -14.51 -2.62
C LEU A 301 -6.52 -14.34 -4.08
N ILE A 302 -5.68 -14.65 -5.08
CA ILE A 302 -6.09 -14.71 -6.49
C ILE A 302 -7.28 -15.66 -6.66
N ALA A 303 -7.16 -16.89 -6.15
CA ALA A 303 -8.25 -17.88 -6.27
C ALA A 303 -9.54 -17.44 -5.56
N TYR A 304 -9.42 -16.74 -4.42
CA TYR A 304 -10.55 -16.14 -3.74
C TYR A 304 -11.16 -15.00 -4.57
N ALA A 305 -10.33 -14.10 -5.11
CA ALA A 305 -10.78 -12.97 -5.93
C ALA A 305 -11.50 -13.45 -7.20
N ASP A 306 -10.97 -14.49 -7.86
CA ASP A 306 -11.60 -15.10 -9.05
C ASP A 306 -12.97 -15.72 -8.72
N HIS A 307 -13.09 -16.34 -7.54
CA HIS A 307 -14.39 -16.84 -7.06
C HIS A 307 -15.35 -15.69 -6.76
N MET A 308 -14.88 -14.62 -6.12
CA MET A 308 -15.71 -13.44 -5.82
C MET A 308 -16.17 -12.73 -7.09
N GLN A 309 -15.37 -12.69 -8.16
CA GLN A 309 -15.83 -12.20 -9.46
C GLN A 309 -17.07 -12.98 -9.94
N ASN A 310 -17.10 -14.32 -9.80
CA ASN A 310 -18.27 -15.11 -10.18
C ASN A 310 -19.48 -14.81 -9.27
N VAL A 311 -19.25 -14.58 -7.97
CA VAL A 311 -20.31 -14.20 -7.01
C VAL A 311 -20.93 -12.86 -7.39
N GLU A 312 -20.09 -11.85 -7.66
CA GLU A 312 -20.56 -10.50 -7.99
C GLU A 312 -21.21 -10.46 -9.38
N LEU A 313 -20.69 -11.22 -10.33
CA LEU A 313 -21.33 -11.36 -11.64
C LEU A 313 -22.73 -12.01 -11.53
N TYR A 314 -22.88 -13.03 -10.70
CA TYR A 314 -24.19 -13.63 -10.43
C TYR A 314 -25.14 -12.59 -9.79
N LYS A 315 -24.67 -11.81 -8.81
CA LYS A 315 -25.44 -10.73 -8.21
C LYS A 315 -25.85 -9.69 -9.24
N ALA A 316 -24.96 -9.29 -10.15
CA ALA A 316 -25.27 -8.32 -11.21
C ALA A 316 -26.37 -8.80 -12.15
N TYR A 317 -26.40 -10.10 -12.50
CA TYR A 317 -27.45 -10.68 -13.34
C TYR A 317 -28.78 -10.91 -12.64
N THR A 318 -28.76 -11.03 -11.31
CA THR A 318 -29.97 -11.29 -10.49
C THR A 318 -30.40 -10.06 -9.68
N ALA A 319 -29.77 -8.93 -9.91
CA ALA A 319 -30.03 -7.69 -9.20
C ALA A 319 -31.49 -7.25 -9.36
N PRO A 320 -32.19 -6.88 -8.28
CA PRO A 320 -33.60 -6.48 -8.33
C PRO A 320 -33.81 -5.10 -8.98
N HIS A 321 -32.76 -4.28 -9.04
CA HIS A 321 -32.78 -2.94 -9.63
C HIS A 321 -31.36 -2.49 -10.05
N VAL A 322 -31.30 -1.47 -10.91
CA VAL A 322 -30.05 -0.99 -11.53
C VAL A 322 -29.00 -0.54 -10.50
N ALA A 323 -29.40 0.05 -9.39
CA ALA A 323 -28.44 0.45 -8.36
C ALA A 323 -27.70 -0.76 -7.76
N ALA A 324 -28.41 -1.85 -7.45
CA ALA A 324 -27.80 -3.09 -6.97
C ALA A 324 -26.94 -3.76 -8.06
N GLN A 325 -27.36 -3.67 -9.33
CA GLN A 325 -26.55 -4.15 -10.45
C GLN A 325 -25.23 -3.38 -10.58
N ARG A 326 -25.30 -2.04 -10.45
CA ARG A 326 -24.11 -1.17 -10.49
C ARG A 326 -23.15 -1.44 -9.34
N GLU A 327 -23.66 -1.68 -8.14
CA GLU A 327 -22.88 -2.07 -6.98
C GLU A 327 -22.18 -3.41 -7.21
N ALA A 328 -22.89 -4.42 -7.66
CA ALA A 328 -22.31 -5.72 -8.00
C ALA A 328 -21.24 -5.62 -9.11
N MET A 329 -21.47 -4.77 -10.13
CA MET A 329 -20.46 -4.51 -11.16
C MET A 329 -19.23 -3.79 -10.61
N SER A 330 -19.41 -2.83 -9.69
CA SER A 330 -18.31 -2.18 -9.00
C SER A 330 -17.43 -3.19 -8.25
N ASP A 331 -18.07 -4.12 -7.55
CA ASP A 331 -17.39 -5.16 -6.81
C ASP A 331 -16.75 -6.23 -7.71
N TRP A 332 -17.37 -6.55 -8.82
CA TRP A 332 -16.78 -7.42 -9.84
C TRP A 332 -15.48 -6.82 -10.39
N ILE A 333 -15.48 -5.54 -10.79
CA ILE A 333 -14.30 -4.82 -11.27
C ILE A 333 -13.23 -4.74 -10.16
N TYR A 334 -13.64 -4.48 -8.92
CA TYR A 334 -12.73 -4.46 -7.77
C TYR A 334 -11.98 -5.80 -7.63
N TRP A 335 -12.67 -6.93 -7.65
CA TRP A 335 -12.04 -8.25 -7.52
C TRP A 335 -11.17 -8.61 -8.72
N GLN A 336 -11.52 -8.12 -9.91
CA GLN A 336 -10.67 -8.26 -11.09
C GLN A 336 -9.34 -7.52 -10.91
N HIS A 337 -9.36 -6.29 -10.39
CA HIS A 337 -8.14 -5.55 -10.07
C HIS A 337 -7.30 -6.23 -8.98
N ILE A 338 -7.93 -6.73 -7.91
CA ILE A 338 -7.22 -7.47 -6.86
C ILE A 338 -6.52 -8.70 -7.44
N SER A 339 -7.21 -9.50 -8.27
CA SER A 339 -6.61 -10.67 -8.92
C SER A 339 -5.40 -10.27 -9.76
N SER A 340 -5.53 -9.25 -10.62
CA SER A 340 -4.45 -8.76 -11.48
C SER A 340 -3.23 -8.27 -10.68
N ILE A 341 -3.43 -7.39 -9.70
CA ILE A 341 -2.33 -6.84 -8.90
C ILE A 341 -1.61 -7.94 -8.11
N CYS A 342 -2.35 -8.92 -7.59
CA CYS A 342 -1.74 -10.06 -6.89
C CYS A 342 -0.94 -10.96 -7.86
N GLN A 343 -1.42 -11.17 -9.09
CA GLN A 343 -0.67 -11.88 -10.14
C GLN A 343 0.64 -11.18 -10.46
N ASP A 344 0.61 -9.86 -10.67
CA ASP A 344 1.80 -9.05 -10.93
C ASP A 344 2.81 -9.09 -9.76
N ALA A 345 2.32 -9.11 -8.52
CA ALA A 345 3.16 -9.19 -7.34
C ALA A 345 3.83 -10.56 -7.14
N THR A 346 3.19 -11.63 -7.61
CA THR A 346 3.70 -13.00 -7.49
C THR A 346 4.57 -13.42 -8.67
N ASN A 347 4.48 -12.73 -9.83
CA ASN A 347 5.23 -13.01 -11.05
C ASN A 347 6.13 -11.81 -11.45
N PRO A 348 7.20 -11.52 -10.69
CA PRO A 348 8.01 -10.32 -10.91
C PRO A 348 8.73 -10.27 -12.27
N VAL A 349 8.74 -11.36 -13.04
CA VAL A 349 9.44 -11.45 -14.32
C VAL A 349 8.76 -10.62 -15.45
N LEU A 350 7.49 -10.27 -15.30
CA LEU A 350 6.75 -9.50 -16.31
C LEU A 350 6.83 -7.97 -16.09
N GLY A 351 7.25 -7.51 -14.91
CA GLY A 351 7.40 -6.08 -14.59
C GLY A 351 8.76 -5.46 -14.93
N GLY A 352 9.69 -6.21 -15.51
CA GLY A 352 11.09 -5.78 -15.72
C GLY A 352 11.44 -5.21 -17.10
N VAL A 353 10.48 -4.94 -17.98
CA VAL A 353 10.75 -4.38 -19.33
C VAL A 353 9.94 -3.12 -19.55
N GLN A 354 10.28 -2.07 -18.83
CA GLN A 354 10.13 -0.67 -19.27
C GLN A 354 11.08 0.18 -18.42
N ALA A 355 12.29 0.31 -18.90
CA ALA A 355 13.25 1.34 -18.51
C ALA A 355 13.73 2.03 -19.79
#